data_5b0a501ee34a67cfb9fe8d717d8fab31
#
_entry.id   5b0a501ee34a67cfb9fe8d717d8fab31
#
_cell.length_a   1.000
_cell.length_b   1.000
_cell.length_c   1.000
_cell.angle_alpha   90.00
_cell.angle_beta   90.00
_cell.angle_gamma   90.00
#
_symmetry.space_group_name_H-M   'P 1'
#
loop_
_entity.id
_entity.type
_entity.pdbx_description
1 polymer ?
#
loop_
_entity_poly.entity_id
_entity_poly.type
_entity_poly.pdbx_seq_one_letter_code
_entity_poly.pdbx_strand_id
1 'polypeptide(L)'
;SDTGELTTTSSLTFTNANWDTPQTVTVTGVDDSVIDGTQTSTITIAVIDAITDDAFDAVADQTVSATTTDDDVAGFTIAESSGSTSVAETGTTDTFTVVLDKGPTTSVVINISSSDTGEATVTSTLTFTNANWDTPQTVTVTGVDDNIIDGSISSTLTISAIDAITDDDFDAVADQTVTATTTDDDVAGFTIAESSGSTSVD
;
A
#
# COMPACT_ATOMS: atom_id res chain seq x y z
N SER A 1 -10.22 -24.55 12.86
CA SER A 1 -8.87 -24.11 12.51
C SER A 1 -8.96 -23.07 11.42
N ASP A 2 -8.10 -22.08 11.46
CA ASP A 2 -7.97 -21.09 10.39
C ASP A 2 -7.14 -21.70 9.25
N THR A 3 -7.78 -21.91 8.09
CA THR A 3 -7.13 -22.50 6.93
C THR A 3 -6.37 -21.46 6.10
N GLY A 4 -6.49 -20.19 6.42
CA GLY A 4 -5.65 -19.11 5.88
C GLY A 4 -4.25 -19.17 6.48
N GLU A 5 -4.14 -19.59 7.75
CA GLU A 5 -2.90 -19.57 8.51
C GLU A 5 -2.13 -20.89 8.48
N LEU A 6 -2.85 -22.01 8.49
CA LEU A 6 -2.22 -23.32 8.49
C LEU A 6 -3.09 -24.40 7.86
N THR A 7 -2.40 -25.44 7.38
CA THR A 7 -3.00 -26.69 6.95
C THR A 7 -2.51 -27.86 7.79
N THR A 8 -3.33 -28.92 7.87
CA THR A 8 -3.02 -30.11 8.66
C THR A 8 -3.30 -31.38 7.88
N THR A 9 -2.68 -32.50 8.29
CA THR A 9 -3.10 -33.84 7.88
C THR A 9 -4.59 -34.01 8.18
N SER A 10 -5.40 -34.35 7.17
CA SER A 10 -6.86 -34.36 7.27
C SER A 10 -7.45 -35.52 8.07
N SER A 11 -6.78 -36.68 8.09
CA SER A 11 -7.24 -37.85 8.85
C SER A 11 -6.11 -38.84 9.11
N LEU A 12 -6.25 -39.59 10.21
CA LEU A 12 -5.41 -40.72 10.57
C LEU A 12 -6.30 -41.94 10.67
N THR A 13 -5.80 -43.12 10.28
CA THR A 13 -6.55 -44.36 10.37
C THR A 13 -5.78 -45.38 11.24
N PHE A 14 -6.39 -45.76 12.34
CA PHE A 14 -5.90 -46.82 13.23
C PHE A 14 -6.65 -48.14 12.95
N THR A 15 -5.93 -49.21 12.94
CA THR A 15 -6.42 -50.60 12.69
C THR A 15 -5.87 -51.53 13.74
N ASN A 16 -6.37 -52.76 13.79
CA ASN A 16 -5.83 -53.80 14.67
C ASN A 16 -4.32 -54.09 14.46
N ALA A 17 -3.75 -53.65 13.33
CA ALA A 17 -2.34 -53.88 13.02
C ALA A 17 -1.42 -52.73 13.40
N ASN A 18 -1.98 -51.52 13.67
CA ASN A 18 -1.17 -50.30 13.90
C ASN A 18 -1.70 -49.42 15.05
N TRP A 19 -2.68 -49.86 15.82
CA TRP A 19 -3.32 -49.07 16.87
C TRP A 19 -2.35 -48.56 17.95
N ASP A 20 -1.24 -49.30 18.20
CA ASP A 20 -0.19 -48.99 19.16
C ASP A 20 1.02 -48.29 18.53
N THR A 21 0.96 -47.96 17.24
CA THR A 21 2.02 -47.27 16.52
C THR A 21 1.65 -45.81 16.38
N PRO A 22 2.46 -44.87 16.93
CA PRO A 22 2.20 -43.45 16.78
C PRO A 22 2.12 -43.04 15.31
N GLN A 23 1.07 -42.29 14.96
CA GLN A 23 0.92 -41.66 13.65
C GLN A 23 1.18 -40.16 13.75
N THR A 24 1.80 -39.58 12.73
CA THR A 24 2.18 -38.19 12.71
C THR A 24 1.11 -37.30 12.06
N VAL A 25 0.71 -36.24 12.74
CA VAL A 25 0.00 -35.12 12.14
C VAL A 25 1.02 -34.08 11.72
N THR A 26 1.04 -33.75 10.44
CA THR A 26 1.87 -32.67 9.92
C THR A 26 1.05 -31.38 9.93
N VAL A 27 1.63 -30.32 10.47
CA VAL A 27 1.10 -28.97 10.45
C VAL A 27 2.02 -28.14 9.54
N THR A 28 1.44 -27.41 8.60
CA THR A 28 2.20 -26.59 7.66
C THR A 28 1.62 -25.18 7.69
N GLY A 29 2.45 -24.15 7.92
CA GLY A 29 2.06 -22.74 7.78
C GLY A 29 1.64 -22.42 6.35
N VAL A 30 0.73 -21.51 6.20
CA VAL A 30 0.31 -20.96 4.91
C VAL A 30 0.79 -19.51 4.88
N ASP A 31 1.51 -19.16 3.82
CA ASP A 31 1.98 -17.82 3.53
C ASP A 31 0.84 -17.04 2.86
N ASP A 32 0.60 -15.82 3.30
CA ASP A 32 -0.31 -14.90 2.62
C ASP A 32 0.39 -13.56 2.33
N SER A 33 -0.33 -12.46 2.22
CA SER A 33 0.26 -11.15 1.92
C SER A 33 -0.35 -10.05 2.79
N VAL A 34 -0.85 -10.42 3.97
CA VAL A 34 -1.48 -9.50 4.93
C VAL A 34 -0.61 -9.40 6.17
N ILE A 35 -0.29 -8.18 6.57
CA ILE A 35 0.42 -7.94 7.82
C ILE A 35 -0.60 -8.07 8.95
N ASP A 36 -0.68 -9.23 9.56
CA ASP A 36 -1.63 -9.51 10.65
C ASP A 36 -0.95 -10.04 11.93
N GLY A 37 0.37 -10.12 11.89
CA GLY A 37 1.21 -10.54 13.00
C GLY A 37 1.11 -12.04 13.27
N THR A 38 1.57 -12.43 14.45
CA THR A 38 1.58 -13.84 14.83
C THR A 38 0.17 -14.34 15.14
N GLN A 39 -0.32 -15.31 14.39
CA GLN A 39 -1.62 -15.93 14.53
C GLN A 39 -1.58 -17.24 15.32
N THR A 40 -2.65 -17.53 16.06
CA THR A 40 -2.76 -18.77 16.84
C THR A 40 -4.03 -19.53 16.45
N SER A 41 -3.83 -20.71 15.88
CA SER A 41 -4.90 -21.60 15.45
C SER A 41 -5.06 -22.81 16.38
N THR A 42 -6.29 -23.25 16.58
CA THR A 42 -6.60 -24.48 17.32
C THR A 42 -6.85 -25.63 16.36
N ILE A 43 -6.04 -26.68 16.46
CA ILE A 43 -6.23 -27.93 15.72
C ILE A 43 -7.06 -28.86 16.61
N THR A 44 -8.23 -29.27 16.14
CA THR A 44 -9.09 -30.23 16.83
C THR A 44 -8.91 -31.63 16.24
N ILE A 45 -8.70 -32.61 17.09
CA ILE A 45 -8.60 -34.02 16.76
C ILE A 45 -9.81 -34.70 17.33
N ALA A 46 -10.68 -35.18 16.44
CA ALA A 46 -11.96 -35.78 16.77
C ALA A 46 -12.11 -37.16 16.13
N VAL A 47 -12.87 -38.03 16.75
CA VAL A 47 -13.30 -39.30 16.15
C VAL A 47 -14.35 -39.02 15.07
N ILE A 48 -14.30 -39.74 13.95
CA ILE A 48 -15.31 -39.63 12.89
C ILE A 48 -16.33 -40.76 13.09
N ASP A 49 -17.36 -40.51 13.87
CA ASP A 49 -18.37 -41.50 14.34
C ASP A 49 -18.96 -42.34 13.21
N ALA A 50 -19.26 -41.74 12.07
CA ALA A 50 -19.89 -42.39 10.93
C ALA A 50 -19.10 -43.57 10.31
N ILE A 51 -17.82 -43.66 10.60
CA ILE A 51 -16.90 -44.69 9.99
C ILE A 51 -15.98 -45.34 11.02
N THR A 52 -16.17 -45.05 12.31
CA THR A 52 -15.35 -45.55 13.42
C THR A 52 -16.15 -46.60 14.22
N ASP A 53 -15.45 -47.47 14.92
CA ASP A 53 -16.04 -48.45 15.85
C ASP A 53 -16.82 -47.70 16.94
N ASP A 54 -18.10 -48.07 17.16
CA ASP A 54 -19.06 -47.41 18.12
C ASP A 54 -18.47 -47.31 19.55
N ALA A 55 -17.49 -48.14 19.89
CA ALA A 55 -16.80 -48.05 21.17
C ALA A 55 -15.95 -46.79 21.37
N PHE A 56 -15.64 -46.06 20.29
CA PHE A 56 -14.87 -44.82 20.31
C PHE A 56 -15.72 -43.55 20.14
N ASP A 57 -17.02 -43.69 19.87
CA ASP A 57 -17.92 -42.51 19.63
C ASP A 57 -17.96 -41.53 20.82
N ALA A 58 -17.76 -42.05 22.04
CA ALA A 58 -17.78 -41.22 23.26
C ALA A 58 -16.39 -40.61 23.63
N VAL A 59 -15.36 -40.78 22.76
CA VAL A 59 -14.05 -40.22 23.04
C VAL A 59 -14.10 -38.71 22.81
N ALA A 60 -13.76 -37.97 23.86
CA ALA A 60 -13.76 -36.49 23.79
C ALA A 60 -12.68 -35.97 22.83
N ASP A 61 -13.05 -34.94 22.08
CA ASP A 61 -12.12 -34.22 21.20
C ASP A 61 -10.90 -33.73 21.96
N GLN A 62 -9.77 -33.78 21.31
CA GLN A 62 -8.51 -33.23 21.80
C GLN A 62 -8.12 -32.04 20.97
N THR A 63 -7.40 -31.09 21.56
CA THR A 63 -6.94 -29.87 20.88
C THR A 63 -5.46 -29.67 21.03
N VAL A 64 -4.86 -29.13 19.97
CA VAL A 64 -3.47 -28.66 19.95
C VAL A 64 -3.47 -27.23 19.42
N SER A 65 -2.75 -26.34 20.11
CA SER A 65 -2.52 -24.95 19.63
C SER A 65 -1.29 -24.95 18.72
N ALA A 66 -1.41 -24.30 17.57
CA ALA A 66 -0.30 -24.04 16.66
C ALA A 66 -0.20 -22.54 16.42
N THR A 67 1.01 -22.04 16.26
CA THR A 67 1.30 -20.63 16.03
C THR A 67 1.97 -20.48 14.66
N THR A 68 1.44 -19.57 13.84
CA THR A 68 2.02 -19.13 12.58
C THR A 68 2.65 -17.76 12.79
N THR A 69 3.88 -17.58 12.39
CA THR A 69 4.56 -16.26 12.44
C THR A 69 4.43 -15.59 11.10
N ASP A 70 4.02 -14.32 11.12
CA ASP A 70 3.97 -13.43 9.96
C ASP A 70 5.40 -12.98 9.60
N ASP A 71 5.75 -12.96 8.32
CA ASP A 71 7.02 -12.47 7.78
C ASP A 71 6.83 -11.30 6.79
N ASP A 72 5.62 -10.76 6.71
CA ASP A 72 5.29 -9.61 5.88
C ASP A 72 5.77 -8.29 6.50
N VAL A 73 6.18 -7.37 5.64
CA VAL A 73 6.70 -6.06 6.05
C VAL A 73 5.98 -4.95 5.31
N ALA A 74 5.50 -3.97 6.06
CA ALA A 74 4.82 -2.79 5.54
C ALA A 74 5.73 -1.95 4.63
N GLY A 75 5.17 -1.45 3.54
CA GLY A 75 5.84 -0.60 2.59
C GLY A 75 4.90 -0.14 1.49
N PHE A 76 5.39 0.78 0.65
CA PHE A 76 4.70 1.17 -0.57
C PHE A 76 5.72 1.47 -1.68
N THR A 77 5.30 1.22 -2.90
CA THR A 77 6.10 1.43 -4.11
C THR A 77 5.51 2.57 -4.93
N ILE A 78 6.39 3.46 -5.43
CA ILE A 78 6.05 4.58 -6.31
C ILE A 78 6.56 4.28 -7.72
N ALA A 79 5.74 4.57 -8.74
CA ALA A 79 6.14 4.47 -10.14
C ALA A 79 5.72 5.73 -10.92
N GLU A 80 6.69 6.46 -11.45
CA GLU A 80 6.46 7.63 -12.29
C GLU A 80 6.09 7.22 -13.72
N SER A 81 5.12 7.91 -14.34
CA SER A 81 4.52 7.53 -15.63
C SER A 81 5.50 7.44 -16.79
N SER A 82 6.58 8.22 -16.75
CA SER A 82 7.64 8.27 -17.80
C SER A 82 9.04 8.20 -17.20
N GLY A 83 9.16 7.79 -15.94
CA GLY A 83 10.44 7.74 -15.21
C GLY A 83 10.92 9.10 -14.71
N SER A 84 10.08 10.13 -14.81
CA SER A 84 10.26 11.47 -14.21
C SER A 84 8.93 12.21 -14.20
N THR A 85 8.75 13.09 -13.23
CA THR A 85 7.55 13.93 -13.10
C THR A 85 7.87 15.34 -13.58
N SER A 86 7.20 15.82 -14.65
CA SER A 86 7.43 17.11 -15.26
C SER A 86 6.13 17.77 -15.70
N VAL A 87 5.94 19.01 -15.30
CA VAL A 87 4.79 19.84 -15.64
C VAL A 87 5.25 21.21 -16.15
N ALA A 88 4.33 22.03 -16.63
CA ALA A 88 4.59 23.42 -17.02
C ALA A 88 3.59 24.35 -16.34
N GLU A 89 3.97 25.62 -16.16
CA GLU A 89 3.12 26.67 -15.58
C GLU A 89 1.84 26.90 -16.38
N THR A 90 1.80 26.53 -17.66
CA THR A 90 0.58 26.51 -18.47
C THR A 90 -0.54 25.61 -17.92
N GLY A 91 -0.35 24.96 -16.76
CA GLY A 91 -1.32 24.09 -16.12
C GLY A 91 -1.31 22.67 -16.68
N THR A 92 -0.20 22.21 -17.25
CA THR A 92 -0.07 20.82 -17.70
C THR A 92 -0.04 19.85 -16.50
N THR A 93 -0.39 18.61 -16.73
CA THR A 93 -0.42 17.58 -15.69
C THR A 93 0.52 16.42 -16.04
N ASP A 94 1.10 15.83 -15.01
CA ASP A 94 1.81 14.55 -15.07
C ASP A 94 1.32 13.65 -13.93
N THR A 95 1.68 12.38 -13.94
CA THR A 95 1.19 11.41 -12.97
C THR A 95 2.27 10.46 -12.50
N PHE A 96 2.12 9.99 -11.27
CA PHE A 96 2.77 8.78 -10.77
C PHE A 96 1.74 7.92 -10.04
N THR A 97 2.09 6.70 -9.75
CA THR A 97 1.22 5.79 -8.99
C THR A 97 1.88 5.38 -7.68
N VAL A 98 1.05 5.09 -6.70
CA VAL A 98 1.42 4.51 -5.41
C VAL A 98 0.64 3.21 -5.23
N VAL A 99 1.28 2.17 -4.71
CA VAL A 99 0.68 0.88 -4.36
C VAL A 99 1.33 0.38 -3.09
N LEU A 100 0.58 -0.27 -2.20
CA LEU A 100 1.18 -0.90 -1.02
C LEU A 100 1.90 -2.18 -1.41
N ASP A 101 2.94 -2.54 -0.67
CA ASP A 101 3.73 -3.74 -0.91
C ASP A 101 3.07 -4.98 -0.28
N LYS A 102 2.28 -4.77 0.79
CA LYS A 102 1.54 -5.80 1.53
C LYS A 102 0.16 -5.29 1.97
N GLY A 103 -0.75 -6.22 2.23
CA GLY A 103 -2.13 -5.94 2.63
C GLY A 103 -2.23 -5.47 4.08
N PRO A 104 -2.95 -4.38 4.35
CA PRO A 104 -3.21 -3.93 5.71
C PRO A 104 -4.41 -4.65 6.32
N THR A 105 -4.46 -4.77 7.65
CA THR A 105 -5.65 -5.26 8.38
C THR A 105 -6.75 -4.21 8.45
N THR A 106 -6.37 -2.94 8.49
CA THR A 106 -7.29 -1.78 8.45
C THR A 106 -6.92 -0.85 7.27
N SER A 107 -7.45 0.36 7.23
CA SER A 107 -7.14 1.27 6.12
C SER A 107 -5.79 1.95 6.32
N VAL A 108 -5.04 2.14 5.22
CA VAL A 108 -3.84 2.96 5.15
C VAL A 108 -4.15 4.23 4.38
N VAL A 109 -3.90 5.38 4.98
CA VAL A 109 -4.07 6.69 4.36
C VAL A 109 -2.71 7.30 4.09
N ILE A 110 -2.40 7.49 2.82
CA ILE A 110 -1.16 8.14 2.36
C ILE A 110 -1.44 9.61 2.10
N ASN A 111 -0.65 10.49 2.69
CA ASN A 111 -0.63 11.92 2.40
C ASN A 111 0.43 12.24 1.35
N ILE A 112 0.08 13.10 0.42
CA ILE A 112 1.01 13.64 -0.57
C ILE A 112 1.02 15.16 -0.45
N SER A 113 2.21 15.75 -0.31
CA SER A 113 2.39 17.20 -0.20
C SER A 113 3.49 17.68 -1.13
N SER A 114 3.32 18.91 -1.66
CA SER A 114 4.36 19.60 -2.42
C SER A 114 5.11 20.57 -1.51
N SER A 115 6.43 20.64 -1.66
CA SER A 115 7.27 21.64 -0.96
C SER A 115 7.03 23.05 -1.47
N ASP A 116 6.51 23.19 -2.71
CA ASP A 116 6.15 24.45 -3.33
C ASP A 116 4.85 24.33 -4.09
N THR A 117 3.77 24.81 -3.49
CA THR A 117 2.44 24.82 -4.09
C THR A 117 2.20 25.99 -5.05
N GLY A 118 3.15 26.94 -5.13
CA GLY A 118 3.18 27.99 -6.14
C GLY A 118 3.60 27.45 -7.50
N GLU A 119 4.37 26.36 -7.51
CA GLU A 119 4.92 25.72 -8.70
C GLU A 119 4.15 24.46 -9.12
N ALA A 120 3.87 23.58 -8.15
CA ALA A 120 3.18 22.33 -8.41
C ALA A 120 2.21 21.96 -7.29
N THR A 121 0.98 21.64 -7.67
CA THR A 121 -0.03 21.06 -6.79
C THR A 121 -0.23 19.58 -7.08
N VAL A 122 -0.73 18.83 -6.07
CA VAL A 122 -0.86 17.38 -6.15
C VAL A 122 -2.19 16.87 -5.60
N THR A 123 -2.60 15.68 -5.99
CA THR A 123 -3.60 14.90 -5.26
C THR A 123 -3.11 14.70 -3.83
N SER A 124 -3.86 15.15 -2.84
CA SER A 124 -3.36 15.27 -1.46
C SER A 124 -3.41 13.98 -0.65
N THR A 125 -4.32 13.06 -0.97
CA THR A 125 -4.48 11.80 -0.20
C THR A 125 -4.90 10.63 -1.07
N LEU A 126 -4.41 9.44 -0.69
CA LEU A 126 -4.87 8.14 -1.21
C LEU A 126 -5.32 7.29 -0.02
N THR A 127 -6.28 6.40 -0.25
CA THR A 127 -6.74 5.46 0.79
C THR A 127 -6.69 4.05 0.24
N PHE A 128 -5.93 3.21 0.92
CA PHE A 128 -5.84 1.78 0.66
C PHE A 128 -6.58 0.99 1.74
N THR A 129 -7.12 -0.13 1.36
CA THR A 129 -7.85 -1.06 2.22
C THR A 129 -7.41 -2.48 1.90
N ASN A 130 -7.77 -3.47 2.69
CA ASN A 130 -7.54 -4.89 2.38
C ASN A 130 -8.09 -5.31 1.00
N ALA A 131 -9.05 -4.58 0.42
CA ALA A 131 -9.66 -4.92 -0.87
C ALA A 131 -8.97 -4.28 -2.09
N ASN A 132 -8.07 -3.29 -1.91
CA ASN A 132 -7.47 -2.53 -3.02
C ASN A 132 -5.99 -2.17 -2.81
N TRP A 133 -5.34 -2.72 -1.82
CA TRP A 133 -3.96 -2.39 -1.46
C TRP A 133 -2.96 -2.68 -2.59
N ASP A 134 -3.19 -3.74 -3.37
CA ASP A 134 -2.40 -4.18 -4.51
C ASP A 134 -2.74 -3.49 -5.84
N THR A 135 -3.71 -2.56 -5.81
CA THR A 135 -4.14 -1.80 -6.98
C THR A 135 -3.49 -0.42 -6.99
N PRO A 136 -2.58 -0.12 -7.95
CA PRO A 136 -1.94 1.18 -8.02
C PRO A 136 -2.94 2.33 -8.11
N GLN A 137 -2.82 3.31 -7.22
CA GLN A 137 -3.62 4.54 -7.23
C GLN A 137 -2.82 5.70 -7.83
N THR A 138 -3.48 6.50 -8.65
CA THR A 138 -2.83 7.59 -9.39
C THR A 138 -2.80 8.88 -8.57
N VAL A 139 -1.63 9.48 -8.48
CA VAL A 139 -1.42 10.85 -8.04
C VAL A 139 -1.25 11.72 -9.29
N THR A 140 -2.03 12.80 -9.36
CA THR A 140 -1.89 13.80 -10.41
C THR A 140 -1.11 14.99 -9.87
N VAL A 141 -0.09 15.39 -10.60
CA VAL A 141 0.70 16.61 -10.39
C VAL A 141 0.27 17.63 -11.42
N THR A 142 0.02 18.86 -11.01
CA THR A 142 -0.43 19.96 -11.90
C THR A 142 0.49 21.15 -11.71
N GLY A 143 1.07 21.65 -12.80
CA GLY A 143 1.83 22.89 -12.80
C GLY A 143 0.94 24.10 -12.46
N VAL A 144 1.50 25.05 -11.77
CA VAL A 144 0.81 26.28 -11.35
C VAL A 144 1.43 27.46 -12.08
N ASP A 145 0.58 28.28 -12.70
CA ASP A 145 0.95 29.47 -13.43
C ASP A 145 1.23 30.63 -12.47
N ASP A 146 2.34 31.35 -12.67
CA ASP A 146 2.56 32.63 -12.03
C ASP A 146 2.95 33.71 -13.08
N ASN A 147 3.65 34.76 -12.76
CA ASN A 147 4.10 35.79 -13.69
C ASN A 147 5.55 36.19 -13.41
N ILE A 148 6.34 35.26 -12.89
CA ILE A 148 7.73 35.46 -12.54
C ILE A 148 8.60 34.69 -13.53
N ILE A 149 9.53 35.37 -14.18
CA ILE A 149 10.52 34.71 -15.04
C ILE A 149 11.60 34.13 -14.13
N ASP A 150 11.45 32.91 -13.67
CA ASP A 150 12.41 32.27 -12.77
C ASP A 150 13.03 30.97 -13.34
N GLY A 151 12.57 30.56 -14.51
CA GLY A 151 13.04 29.36 -15.20
C GLY A 151 12.47 28.08 -14.57
N SER A 152 13.06 26.94 -14.91
CA SER A 152 12.52 25.67 -14.40
C SER A 152 12.82 25.47 -12.93
N ILE A 153 11.77 25.30 -12.13
CA ILE A 153 11.82 25.08 -10.68
C ILE A 153 11.55 23.60 -10.35
N SER A 154 12.21 23.10 -9.31
CA SER A 154 12.04 21.73 -8.83
C SER A 154 11.39 21.73 -7.46
N SER A 155 10.22 21.09 -7.35
CA SER A 155 9.49 20.88 -6.12
C SER A 155 9.67 19.43 -5.63
N THR A 156 9.85 19.26 -4.32
CA THR A 156 9.84 17.92 -3.69
C THR A 156 8.42 17.55 -3.29
N LEU A 157 7.92 16.46 -3.83
CA LEU A 157 6.67 15.85 -3.41
C LEU A 157 7.00 14.81 -2.34
N THR A 158 6.43 14.96 -1.14
CA THR A 158 6.61 14.00 -0.04
C THR A 158 5.39 13.11 0.07
N ILE A 159 5.60 11.81 0.12
CA ILE A 159 4.60 10.76 0.22
C ILE A 159 4.81 10.05 1.56
N SER A 160 3.84 10.12 2.46
CA SER A 160 3.94 9.61 3.83
C SER A 160 2.64 8.96 4.30
N ALA A 161 2.73 7.97 5.18
CA ALA A 161 1.56 7.47 5.91
C ALA A 161 1.09 8.50 6.94
N ILE A 162 -0.23 8.56 7.20
CA ILE A 162 -0.79 9.43 8.27
C ILE A 162 -1.03 8.58 9.50
N ASP A 163 -0.07 8.47 10.41
CA ASP A 163 -0.05 7.60 11.58
C ASP A 163 -1.37 7.62 12.39
N ALA A 164 -1.99 8.77 12.57
CA ALA A 164 -3.18 8.92 13.41
C ALA A 164 -4.45 8.21 12.89
N ILE A 165 -4.48 7.81 11.63
CA ILE A 165 -5.66 7.23 10.95
C ILE A 165 -5.29 6.09 9.99
N THR A 166 -4.06 5.64 10.05
CA THR A 166 -3.50 4.54 9.24
C THR A 166 -3.41 3.28 10.10
N ASP A 167 -3.31 2.12 9.48
CA ASP A 167 -2.97 0.85 10.13
C ASP A 167 -1.63 1.00 10.87
N ASP A 168 -1.58 0.63 12.15
CA ASP A 168 -0.41 0.84 13.03
C ASP A 168 0.87 0.18 12.49
N ASP A 169 0.74 -0.87 11.67
CA ASP A 169 1.89 -1.55 11.06
C ASP A 169 2.57 -0.69 9.99
N PHE A 170 1.86 0.30 9.45
CA PHE A 170 2.38 1.26 8.47
C PHE A 170 2.94 2.56 9.08
N ASP A 171 2.78 2.80 10.39
CA ASP A 171 3.27 4.02 11.07
C ASP A 171 4.79 4.21 10.96
N ALA A 172 5.55 3.10 10.90
CA ALA A 172 7.00 3.12 10.82
C ALA A 172 7.54 3.15 9.38
N VAL A 173 6.67 3.16 8.36
CA VAL A 173 7.09 3.19 6.95
C VAL A 173 7.71 4.56 6.66
N ALA A 174 8.93 4.55 6.15
CA ALA A 174 9.66 5.77 5.86
C ALA A 174 9.02 6.57 4.72
N ASP A 175 8.97 7.90 4.86
CA ASP A 175 8.56 8.81 3.81
C ASP A 175 9.38 8.59 2.54
N GLN A 176 8.72 8.64 1.39
CA GLN A 176 9.36 8.63 0.09
C GLN A 176 9.14 9.97 -0.62
N THR A 177 9.96 10.28 -1.61
CA THR A 177 9.88 11.54 -2.34
C THR A 177 9.92 11.33 -3.84
N VAL A 178 9.19 12.19 -4.56
CA VAL A 178 9.26 12.38 -6.01
C VAL A 178 9.68 13.82 -6.26
N THR A 179 10.55 14.05 -7.25
CA THR A 179 10.90 15.41 -7.69
C THR A 179 10.05 15.78 -8.89
N ALA A 180 9.22 16.81 -8.74
CA ALA A 180 8.49 17.41 -9.86
C ALA A 180 9.29 18.62 -10.38
N THR A 181 9.41 18.73 -11.70
CA THR A 181 10.01 19.91 -12.35
C THR A 181 8.91 20.68 -13.07
N THR A 182 8.74 21.96 -12.71
CA THR A 182 7.84 22.90 -13.40
C THR A 182 8.66 23.73 -14.39
N THR A 183 8.20 23.83 -15.62
CA THR A 183 8.83 24.67 -16.63
C THR A 183 8.11 26.00 -16.74
N ASP A 184 8.87 27.11 -16.64
CA ASP A 184 8.43 28.48 -16.79
C ASP A 184 8.03 28.77 -18.25
N ASP A 185 6.94 29.46 -18.47
CA ASP A 185 6.48 29.92 -19.80
C ASP A 185 6.43 31.46 -19.92
N ASP A 186 6.90 32.17 -18.91
CA ASP A 186 6.98 33.63 -18.91
C ASP A 186 8.13 34.17 -19.77
N VAL A 187 7.87 35.28 -20.41
CA VAL A 187 8.83 35.93 -21.28
C VAL A 187 8.96 37.41 -20.95
N ALA A 188 10.19 37.86 -20.75
CA ALA A 188 10.48 39.29 -20.52
C ALA A 188 9.98 40.16 -21.68
N GLY A 189 9.27 41.21 -21.34
CA GLY A 189 8.78 42.15 -22.34
C GLY A 189 8.41 43.49 -21.70
N PHE A 190 8.27 44.51 -22.57
CA PHE A 190 7.71 45.81 -22.17
C PHE A 190 6.80 46.34 -23.25
N THR A 191 5.80 47.10 -22.86
CA THR A 191 4.87 47.77 -23.77
C THR A 191 5.18 49.25 -23.81
N ILE A 192 5.33 49.83 -25.03
CA ILE A 192 5.40 51.26 -25.23
C ILE A 192 3.99 51.77 -25.61
N ALA A 193 3.49 52.75 -24.86
CA ALA A 193 2.25 53.44 -25.18
C ALA A 193 2.54 54.94 -25.40
N GLU A 194 2.19 55.46 -26.57
CA GLU A 194 2.23 56.89 -26.83
C GLU A 194 0.96 57.56 -26.31
N SER A 195 1.10 58.67 -25.59
CA SER A 195 -0.01 59.33 -24.91
C SER A 195 -1.06 59.93 -25.87
N SER A 196 -0.75 60.07 -27.15
CA SER A 196 -1.64 60.66 -28.18
C SER A 196 -1.60 59.88 -29.52
N GLY A 197 -1.10 58.63 -29.52
CA GLY A 197 -0.96 57.82 -30.74
C GLY A 197 0.16 58.26 -31.69
N SER A 198 0.93 59.32 -31.32
CA SER A 198 2.14 59.73 -32.00
C SER A 198 3.00 60.59 -31.09
N THR A 199 4.33 60.55 -31.26
CA THR A 199 5.29 61.44 -30.62
C THR A 199 5.75 62.43 -31.64
N SER A 200 5.46 63.76 -31.44
CA SER A 200 5.87 64.87 -32.25
C SER A 200 6.81 65.80 -31.46
N VAL A 201 7.92 66.14 -32.02
CA VAL A 201 8.86 67.19 -31.48
C VAL A 201 8.96 68.33 -32.50
N ASP A 202 9.01 69.58 -32.00
CA ASP A 202 9.21 70.79 -32.79
C ASP A 202 10.71 71.03 -33.05
#